data_a86da10745a8e5f880e7c88def03894c
#
_entry.id   a86da10745a8e5f880e7c88def03894c
#
_cell.length_a   1.000
_cell.length_b   1.000
_cell.length_c   1.000
_cell.angle_alpha   90.00
_cell.angle_beta   90.00
_cell.angle_gamma   90.00
#
_symmetry.space_group_name_H-M   'P 1'
#
loop_
_entity.id
_entity.type
_entity.pdbx_description
1 polymer ?
#
loop_
_entity_poly.entity_id
_entity_poly.type
_entity_poly.pdbx_seq_one_letter_code
_entity_poly.pdbx_strand_id
1 'polypeptide(L)'
;MVRPMQTIAACIKQSLPMAELGLALVFILGLLVGHGSSALFEPPTRRIAAPETPVAQATQPNGTPTPGKLLKVEPVKGYVGDSFAITGDGFAAGSRVDFFWTTADATYVTKITPDNVEYHERKYEEKRVRLGSASADGQGRVRVTFTAPEDFGEVHDLYAVVDGTDVARGGFRILRSATISPTEGPVGTPITITVKGLSWRGFEHFMALRYDNKYTGEISAVTTKGTAVFQIRAAGPPGKHIIQLNNSTATAPGAYLNTQQSPQDYIYAHLDNKQEFRFVFTATKDTGPPHDTLQWPDTERVARLNGDAPRTTMSTKIAPSSVATLNPASGPILSKTSLQATGLPPNTEVGLFFVTARGNRMGPSGWNLESVPLSSATTKSDGSLTANIQIPDDLGGWHVVKLAARNQVLLEIPYYVEQSLISVKPKRVKVGEPFTIQIKGGGWTELDNTVAATYDNAAIGYACAFNTNGDVTVNLVATGHPGTHLIDLYPAIYKGRDKVPWNYQTPFLTYAHDFPALAHGYKLPAYRLAIEIVE
;
A
#
# COMPACT_ATOMS: atom_id res chain seq x y z
N MET A 1 46.55 36.37 37.60
CA MET A 1 47.54 35.29 37.84
C MET A 1 47.34 34.26 36.72
N VAL A 2 48.31 34.22 35.86
CA VAL A 2 48.40 33.39 34.67
C VAL A 2 49.07 32.08 35.05
N ARG A 3 48.55 30.93 34.60
CA ARG A 3 49.37 29.72 34.39
C ARG A 3 48.71 28.82 33.32
N PRO A 4 49.49 28.02 32.57
CA PRO A 4 49.28 27.83 31.14
C PRO A 4 48.84 26.44 30.77
N MET A 5 48.41 26.35 29.48
CA MET A 5 48.25 25.10 28.74
C MET A 5 49.48 24.22 28.77
N GLN A 6 49.34 22.94 29.03
CA GLN A 6 50.31 21.93 28.65
C GLN A 6 49.66 20.90 27.71
N THR A 7 50.25 20.84 26.53
CA THR A 7 50.17 19.91 25.47
C THR A 7 50.42 18.47 25.94
N ILE A 8 49.57 17.52 25.61
CA ILE A 8 49.90 16.11 25.61
C ILE A 8 49.73 15.59 24.17
N ALA A 9 50.86 15.54 23.51
CA ALA A 9 51.06 14.72 22.32
C ALA A 9 51.84 13.47 22.78
N ALA A 10 51.28 12.28 22.75
CA ALA A 10 52.04 11.04 22.68
C ALA A 10 51.19 9.82 22.35
N CYS A 11 51.63 9.10 21.32
CA CYS A 11 51.50 7.67 21.09
C CYS A 11 50.15 7.05 20.78
N ILE A 12 49.91 6.86 19.49
CA ILE A 12 49.47 5.55 19.01
C ILE A 12 50.29 5.19 17.77
N LYS A 13 51.35 4.41 18.02
CA LYS A 13 51.88 3.46 17.06
C LYS A 13 51.20 2.15 17.33
N GLN A 14 50.49 1.58 16.34
CA GLN A 14 50.57 0.15 16.03
C GLN A 14 49.47 -0.27 15.05
N SER A 15 49.98 -0.77 13.98
CA SER A 15 49.65 -1.96 13.17
C SER A 15 48.44 -1.85 12.24
N LEU A 16 48.73 -1.45 11.00
CA LEU A 16 47.94 -1.81 9.82
C LEU A 16 48.33 -3.22 9.35
N PRO A 17 47.38 -4.11 9.06
CA PRO A 17 47.70 -5.40 8.44
C PRO A 17 47.94 -5.21 6.95
N MET A 18 48.99 -5.89 6.48
CA MET A 18 49.44 -6.02 5.07
C MET A 18 48.41 -6.76 4.22
N ALA A 19 47.37 -6.06 3.72
CA ALA A 19 46.44 -6.64 2.74
C ALA A 19 46.11 -5.71 1.55
N GLU A 20 46.68 -4.52 1.46
CA GLU A 20 46.37 -3.57 0.38
C GLU A 20 47.52 -3.33 -0.62
N LEU A 21 48.62 -4.08 -0.58
CA LEU A 21 49.71 -3.94 -1.54
C LEU A 21 49.60 -4.86 -2.77
N GLY A 22 48.53 -5.64 -2.89
CA GLY A 22 48.31 -6.58 -3.99
C GLY A 22 47.53 -6.05 -5.19
N LEU A 23 46.83 -4.94 -5.08
CA LEU A 23 45.91 -4.46 -6.14
C LEU A 23 46.48 -3.29 -6.98
N ALA A 24 47.58 -2.69 -6.59
CA ALA A 24 48.17 -1.55 -7.33
C ALA A 24 49.21 -1.96 -8.39
N LEU A 25 49.62 -3.23 -8.48
CA LEU A 25 50.65 -3.70 -9.42
C LEU A 25 50.08 -4.37 -10.69
N VAL A 26 48.77 -4.55 -10.82
CA VAL A 26 48.16 -5.17 -12.02
C VAL A 26 47.71 -4.13 -13.06
N PHE A 27 47.67 -2.83 -12.69
CA PHE A 27 47.26 -1.78 -13.64
C PHE A 27 48.36 -1.06 -14.41
N ILE A 28 49.66 -1.37 -14.18
CA ILE A 28 50.78 -0.68 -14.86
C ILE A 28 51.51 -1.56 -15.89
N LEU A 29 51.15 -2.85 -16.04
CA LEU A 29 51.82 -3.75 -17.01
C LEU A 29 51.02 -4.03 -18.29
N GLY A 30 49.94 -3.31 -18.55
CA GLY A 30 49.05 -3.50 -19.71
C GLY A 30 49.24 -2.51 -20.88
N LEU A 31 50.26 -1.66 -20.85
CA LEU A 31 50.38 -0.54 -21.81
C LEU A 31 51.67 -0.52 -22.66
N LEU A 32 52.33 -1.64 -22.84
CA LEU A 32 53.46 -1.76 -23.77
C LEU A 32 53.57 -3.17 -24.34
N VAL A 33 52.92 -3.45 -25.46
CA VAL A 33 53.27 -4.35 -26.58
C VAL A 33 51.98 -4.42 -27.42
N GLY A 34 51.89 -3.84 -28.59
CA GLY A 34 52.50 -4.22 -29.78
C GLY A 34 51.42 -4.35 -30.84
N HIS A 35 51.53 -3.62 -31.89
CA HIS A 35 50.78 -3.74 -33.15
C HIS A 35 50.77 -5.18 -33.68
N GLY A 36 49.61 -5.65 -34.11
CA GLY A 36 49.56 -6.84 -34.94
C GLY A 36 48.16 -7.41 -35.12
N SER A 37 47.64 -7.30 -36.32
CA SER A 37 46.68 -8.15 -37.00
C SER A 37 45.21 -8.11 -36.56
N SER A 38 44.43 -7.41 -37.36
CA SER A 38 42.99 -7.55 -37.48
C SER A 38 42.59 -9.01 -37.79
N ALA A 39 42.19 -9.75 -36.78
CA ALA A 39 41.40 -10.95 -36.94
C ALA A 39 39.98 -10.60 -36.57
N LEU A 40 39.09 -10.68 -37.55
CA LEU A 40 37.63 -10.58 -37.36
C LEU A 40 37.20 -11.67 -36.37
N PHE A 41 36.91 -11.25 -35.14
CA PHE A 41 36.21 -12.12 -34.20
C PHE A 41 34.73 -12.13 -34.59
N GLU A 42 34.29 -13.16 -35.31
CA GLU A 42 32.89 -13.54 -35.32
C GLU A 42 32.50 -13.92 -33.89
N PRO A 43 31.43 -13.32 -33.32
CA PRO A 43 30.94 -13.77 -32.03
C PRO A 43 30.37 -15.18 -32.21
N PRO A 44 30.67 -16.12 -31.30
CA PRO A 44 30.04 -17.43 -31.35
C PRO A 44 28.53 -17.27 -31.17
N THR A 45 27.80 -17.62 -32.20
CA THR A 45 26.34 -17.80 -32.15
C THR A 45 26.01 -19.00 -31.27
N ARG A 46 26.21 -18.88 -29.97
CA ARG A 46 25.63 -19.79 -29.01
C ARG A 46 24.21 -19.34 -28.79
N ARG A 47 23.26 -19.92 -29.51
CA ARG A 47 21.86 -19.94 -29.08
C ARG A 47 21.85 -20.55 -27.69
N ILE A 48 21.82 -19.70 -26.66
CA ILE A 48 21.38 -20.11 -25.34
C ILE A 48 19.90 -20.38 -25.55
N ALA A 49 19.51 -21.64 -25.64
CA ALA A 49 18.13 -22.01 -25.44
C ALA A 49 17.76 -21.43 -24.06
N ALA A 50 16.86 -20.46 -24.07
CA ALA A 50 16.25 -20.00 -22.82
C ALA A 50 15.71 -21.25 -22.13
N PRO A 51 15.93 -21.44 -20.81
CA PRO A 51 15.26 -22.50 -20.12
C PRO A 51 13.78 -22.22 -20.35
N GLU A 52 13.09 -23.18 -20.94
CA GLU A 52 11.64 -23.23 -20.95
C GLU A 52 11.23 -23.31 -19.48
N THR A 53 11.04 -22.16 -18.86
CA THR A 53 10.26 -22.05 -17.66
C THR A 53 8.87 -22.46 -18.11
N PRO A 54 8.28 -23.54 -17.59
CA PRO A 54 6.91 -23.84 -17.91
C PRO A 54 6.13 -22.62 -17.47
N VAL A 55 5.58 -21.89 -18.43
CA VAL A 55 4.49 -20.97 -18.16
C VAL A 55 3.49 -21.83 -17.43
N ALA A 56 3.30 -21.59 -16.14
CA ALA A 56 2.28 -22.26 -15.39
C ALA A 56 0.99 -22.03 -16.16
N GLN A 57 0.57 -23.05 -16.89
CA GLN A 57 -0.75 -23.08 -17.49
C GLN A 57 -1.66 -22.87 -16.29
N ALA A 58 -2.37 -21.76 -16.29
CA ALA A 58 -3.44 -21.53 -15.35
C ALA A 58 -4.27 -22.82 -15.40
N THR A 59 -4.20 -23.58 -14.33
CA THR A 59 -4.98 -24.82 -14.19
C THR A 59 -6.42 -24.41 -14.32
N GLN A 60 -6.98 -24.70 -15.49
CA GLN A 60 -8.42 -24.58 -15.71
C GLN A 60 -9.09 -25.45 -14.63
N PRO A 61 -10.11 -24.95 -13.94
CA PRO A 61 -10.89 -25.81 -13.06
C PRO A 61 -11.44 -26.94 -13.93
N ASN A 62 -11.02 -28.14 -13.59
CA ASN A 62 -11.41 -29.43 -14.15
C ASN A 62 -12.24 -29.41 -15.43
N GLY A 63 -11.58 -29.57 -16.57
CA GLY A 63 -12.06 -30.45 -17.64
C GLY A 63 -13.32 -30.08 -18.42
N THR A 64 -13.74 -28.81 -18.49
CA THR A 64 -14.77 -28.41 -19.45
C THR A 64 -14.11 -28.17 -20.80
N PRO A 65 -14.51 -28.87 -21.88
CA PRO A 65 -13.96 -28.62 -23.21
C PRO A 65 -14.14 -27.14 -23.58
N THR A 66 -13.09 -26.52 -24.10
CA THR A 66 -13.19 -25.16 -24.64
C THR A 66 -14.27 -25.15 -25.72
N PRO A 67 -15.33 -24.34 -25.60
CA PRO A 67 -16.39 -24.33 -26.60
C PRO A 67 -15.81 -24.00 -27.96
N GLY A 68 -16.07 -24.81 -28.95
CA GLY A 68 -15.58 -24.60 -30.33
C GLY A 68 -16.23 -23.42 -31.06
N LYS A 69 -17.23 -22.78 -30.44
CA LYS A 69 -17.94 -21.64 -31.03
C LYS A 69 -17.45 -20.33 -30.48
N LEU A 70 -17.29 -19.34 -31.36
CA LEU A 70 -16.88 -17.98 -30.97
C LEU A 70 -18.08 -17.05 -30.94
N LEU A 71 -18.19 -16.28 -29.88
CA LEU A 71 -19.08 -15.12 -29.78
C LEU A 71 -18.42 -13.94 -30.49
N LYS A 72 -19.18 -13.26 -31.36
CA LYS A 72 -18.78 -11.97 -31.91
C LYS A 72 -19.14 -10.88 -30.89
N VAL A 73 -18.13 -10.12 -30.48
CA VAL A 73 -18.27 -9.01 -29.51
C VAL A 73 -17.93 -7.70 -30.21
N GLU A 74 -18.82 -6.72 -30.17
CA GLU A 74 -18.64 -5.42 -30.84
C GLU A 74 -19.09 -4.25 -29.99
N PRO A 75 -18.20 -3.27 -29.69
CA PRO A 75 -16.75 -3.34 -29.92
C PRO A 75 -16.07 -4.40 -29.05
N VAL A 76 -14.88 -4.88 -29.43
CA VAL A 76 -14.09 -5.87 -28.65
C VAL A 76 -13.35 -5.24 -27.49
N LYS A 77 -13.31 -3.90 -27.41
CA LYS A 77 -12.67 -3.13 -26.34
C LYS A 77 -13.41 -1.83 -26.07
N GLY A 78 -13.34 -1.35 -24.85
CA GLY A 78 -13.95 -0.10 -24.39
C GLY A 78 -13.55 0.20 -22.95
N TYR A 79 -14.15 1.21 -22.36
CA TYR A 79 -13.94 1.62 -20.98
C TYR A 79 -15.01 1.03 -20.05
N VAL A 80 -14.76 1.06 -18.75
CA VAL A 80 -15.80 0.82 -17.75
C VAL A 80 -17.03 1.69 -18.04
N GLY A 81 -18.20 1.07 -18.12
CA GLY A 81 -19.45 1.74 -18.43
C GLY A 81 -19.81 1.80 -19.91
N ASP A 82 -18.91 1.44 -20.83
CA ASP A 82 -19.22 1.39 -22.26
C ASP A 82 -20.13 0.21 -22.59
N SER A 83 -21.01 0.41 -23.59
CA SER A 83 -21.87 -0.64 -24.10
C SER A 83 -21.17 -1.49 -25.14
N PHE A 84 -21.40 -2.80 -25.12
CA PHE A 84 -20.95 -3.74 -26.14
C PHE A 84 -22.03 -4.77 -26.47
N ALA A 85 -22.08 -5.19 -27.72
CA ALA A 85 -23.02 -6.19 -28.20
C ALA A 85 -22.33 -7.55 -28.32
N ILE A 86 -23.04 -8.61 -27.93
CA ILE A 86 -22.65 -9.99 -28.16
C ILE A 86 -23.60 -10.58 -29.20
N THR A 87 -23.04 -11.20 -30.25
CA THR A 87 -23.78 -11.96 -31.25
C THR A 87 -23.22 -13.37 -31.34
N GLY A 88 -24.07 -14.35 -31.35
CA GLY A 88 -23.71 -15.76 -31.54
C GLY A 88 -24.75 -16.51 -32.33
N ASP A 89 -24.36 -17.60 -32.97
CA ASP A 89 -25.23 -18.46 -33.76
C ASP A 89 -25.09 -19.93 -33.43
N GLY A 90 -25.98 -20.76 -34.00
CA GLY A 90 -25.97 -22.20 -33.84
C GLY A 90 -26.44 -22.68 -32.47
N PHE A 91 -27.22 -21.88 -31.74
CA PHE A 91 -27.97 -22.30 -30.57
C PHE A 91 -29.24 -23.05 -30.97
N ALA A 92 -29.83 -23.83 -30.08
CA ALA A 92 -31.14 -24.39 -30.32
C ALA A 92 -32.20 -23.27 -30.39
N ALA A 93 -33.11 -23.31 -31.35
CA ALA A 93 -34.16 -22.30 -31.47
C ALA A 93 -34.99 -22.20 -30.19
N GLY A 94 -35.16 -20.97 -29.66
CA GLY A 94 -35.86 -20.69 -28.42
C GLY A 94 -35.11 -21.02 -27.15
N SER A 95 -33.89 -21.56 -27.23
CA SER A 95 -33.10 -21.87 -26.02
C SER A 95 -32.73 -20.60 -25.29
N ARG A 96 -32.73 -20.65 -23.95
CA ARG A 96 -32.23 -19.61 -23.11
C ARG A 96 -30.70 -19.71 -23.01
N VAL A 97 -30.02 -18.60 -23.32
CA VAL A 97 -28.57 -18.48 -23.24
C VAL A 97 -28.23 -17.53 -22.12
N ASP A 98 -27.52 -17.99 -21.10
CA ASP A 98 -26.99 -17.17 -20.02
C ASP A 98 -25.57 -16.72 -20.37
N PHE A 99 -25.26 -15.45 -20.11
CA PHE A 99 -23.94 -14.86 -20.39
C PHE A 99 -23.20 -14.59 -19.10
N PHE A 100 -21.93 -15.00 -19.06
CA PHE A 100 -21.05 -14.83 -17.92
C PHE A 100 -19.81 -14.03 -18.31
N TRP A 101 -19.35 -13.23 -17.37
CA TRP A 101 -18.17 -12.40 -17.41
C TRP A 101 -17.12 -12.96 -16.45
N THR A 102 -15.89 -13.15 -16.91
CA THR A 102 -14.77 -13.57 -16.03
C THR A 102 -14.21 -12.35 -15.32
N THR A 103 -14.08 -12.45 -14.01
CA THR A 103 -13.46 -11.46 -13.13
C THR A 103 -12.58 -12.17 -12.11
N ALA A 104 -12.03 -11.45 -11.13
CA ALA A 104 -11.31 -12.04 -10.01
C ALA A 104 -11.75 -11.42 -8.68
N ASP A 105 -11.71 -12.22 -7.62
CA ASP A 105 -11.63 -11.69 -6.27
C ASP A 105 -10.15 -11.48 -5.92
N ALA A 106 -9.84 -10.32 -5.39
CA ALA A 106 -8.48 -9.93 -5.11
C ALA A 106 -8.31 -9.53 -3.64
N THR A 107 -7.25 -10.03 -3.03
CA THR A 107 -6.89 -9.76 -1.64
C THR A 107 -5.40 -9.55 -1.49
N TYR A 108 -5.02 -8.87 -0.41
CA TYR A 108 -3.64 -8.87 0.05
C TYR A 108 -3.40 -10.07 0.94
N VAL A 109 -2.31 -10.80 0.71
CA VAL A 109 -1.90 -11.94 1.54
C VAL A 109 -0.99 -11.44 2.65
N THR A 110 -1.44 -11.61 3.88
CA THR A 110 -0.71 -11.24 5.08
C THR A 110 -0.62 -12.45 6.00
N LYS A 111 0.51 -12.57 6.71
CA LYS A 111 0.66 -13.53 7.79
C LYS A 111 0.45 -12.81 9.11
N ILE A 112 -0.47 -13.30 9.90
CA ILE A 112 -0.79 -12.75 11.21
C ILE A 112 -0.23 -13.70 12.28
N THR A 113 0.60 -13.15 13.17
CA THR A 113 1.07 -13.83 14.38
C THR A 113 0.65 -13.01 15.60
N PRO A 114 0.71 -13.56 16.84
CA PRO A 114 0.30 -12.82 18.03
C PRO A 114 1.01 -11.49 18.25
N ASP A 115 2.20 -11.35 17.71
CA ASP A 115 3.12 -10.22 17.89
C ASP A 115 3.42 -9.44 16.60
N ASN A 116 2.92 -9.89 15.43
CA ASN A 116 3.25 -9.22 14.17
C ASN A 116 2.23 -9.46 13.05
N VAL A 117 2.19 -8.52 12.11
CA VAL A 117 1.53 -8.66 10.81
C VAL A 117 2.55 -8.44 9.71
N GLU A 118 2.73 -9.44 8.87
CA GLU A 118 3.66 -9.44 7.75
C GLU A 118 2.89 -9.40 6.42
N TYR A 119 3.33 -8.56 5.50
CA TYR A 119 2.83 -8.55 4.13
C TYR A 119 3.60 -9.56 3.28
N HIS A 120 2.89 -10.44 2.57
CA HIS A 120 3.52 -11.41 1.67
C HIS A 120 3.34 -11.05 0.20
N GLU A 121 2.09 -10.93 -0.26
CA GLU A 121 1.79 -10.72 -1.68
C GLU A 121 0.32 -10.32 -1.89
N ARG A 122 -0.10 -10.35 -3.16
CA ARG A 122 -1.50 -10.25 -3.58
C ARG A 122 -1.93 -11.58 -4.15
N LYS A 123 -3.19 -11.92 -3.91
CA LYS A 123 -3.84 -13.11 -4.43
C LYS A 123 -5.04 -12.69 -5.26
N TYR A 124 -5.17 -13.30 -6.43
CA TYR A 124 -6.30 -13.16 -7.31
C TYR A 124 -6.92 -14.53 -7.54
N GLU A 125 -8.21 -14.64 -7.27
CA GLU A 125 -8.99 -15.85 -7.51
C GLU A 125 -10.00 -15.57 -8.61
N GLU A 126 -9.78 -16.18 -9.78
CA GLU A 126 -10.65 -16.01 -10.93
C GLU A 126 -12.03 -16.60 -10.66
N LYS A 127 -13.06 -15.86 -11.06
CA LYS A 127 -14.46 -16.28 -10.97
C LYS A 127 -15.28 -15.77 -12.13
N ARG A 128 -16.50 -16.29 -12.26
CA ARG A 128 -17.47 -15.84 -13.25
C ARG A 128 -18.65 -15.15 -12.58
N VAL A 129 -19.11 -14.06 -13.19
CA VAL A 129 -20.29 -13.31 -12.77
C VAL A 129 -21.29 -13.32 -13.91
N ARG A 130 -22.55 -13.56 -13.62
CA ARG A 130 -23.60 -13.55 -14.62
C ARG A 130 -23.89 -12.11 -15.07
N LEU A 131 -23.81 -11.84 -16.37
CA LEU A 131 -24.20 -10.57 -16.97
C LEU A 131 -25.69 -10.47 -17.23
N GLY A 132 -26.29 -11.56 -17.72
CA GLY A 132 -27.69 -11.62 -18.08
C GLY A 132 -28.02 -12.82 -18.96
N SER A 133 -29.18 -12.78 -19.62
CA SER A 133 -29.60 -13.84 -20.55
C SER A 133 -30.35 -13.29 -21.77
N ALA A 134 -30.39 -14.06 -22.85
CA ALA A 134 -31.20 -13.84 -24.02
C ALA A 134 -31.75 -15.17 -24.55
N SER A 135 -32.84 -15.14 -25.29
CA SER A 135 -33.35 -16.32 -25.99
C SER A 135 -32.84 -16.34 -27.45
N ALA A 136 -32.46 -17.51 -27.92
CA ALA A 136 -32.14 -17.72 -29.32
C ALA A 136 -33.39 -17.56 -30.21
N ASP A 137 -33.24 -16.90 -31.34
CA ASP A 137 -34.33 -16.76 -32.33
C ASP A 137 -34.64 -18.10 -33.04
N GLY A 138 -35.61 -18.08 -33.91
CA GLY A 138 -36.01 -19.27 -34.70
C GLY A 138 -34.91 -19.83 -35.60
N GLN A 139 -33.85 -19.06 -35.87
CA GLN A 139 -32.67 -19.46 -36.64
C GLN A 139 -31.48 -19.83 -35.73
N GLY A 140 -31.69 -19.90 -34.39
CA GLY A 140 -30.65 -20.22 -33.42
C GLY A 140 -29.62 -19.13 -33.24
N ARG A 141 -29.98 -17.85 -33.43
CA ARG A 141 -29.09 -16.71 -33.23
C ARG A 141 -29.47 -15.94 -31.98
N VAL A 142 -28.47 -15.41 -31.30
CA VAL A 142 -28.66 -14.48 -30.18
C VAL A 142 -28.00 -13.17 -30.49
N ARG A 143 -28.61 -12.07 -30.05
CA ARG A 143 -28.01 -10.74 -30.02
C ARG A 143 -28.45 -10.03 -28.75
N VAL A 144 -27.47 -9.59 -27.96
CA VAL A 144 -27.72 -8.91 -26.69
C VAL A 144 -26.66 -7.83 -26.44
N THR A 145 -27.06 -6.75 -25.77
CA THR A 145 -26.15 -5.66 -25.40
C THR A 145 -25.98 -5.64 -23.91
N PHE A 146 -24.73 -5.51 -23.45
CA PHE A 146 -24.34 -5.34 -22.06
C PHE A 146 -23.52 -4.07 -21.87
N THR A 147 -23.40 -3.65 -20.62
CA THR A 147 -22.51 -2.57 -20.21
C THR A 147 -21.28 -3.18 -19.54
N ALA A 148 -20.08 -2.73 -19.92
CA ALA A 148 -18.83 -3.17 -19.29
C ALA A 148 -18.85 -2.85 -17.80
N PRO A 149 -18.75 -3.86 -16.92
CA PRO A 149 -18.80 -3.66 -15.48
C PRO A 149 -17.65 -2.79 -14.98
N GLU A 150 -17.81 -2.18 -13.82
CA GLU A 150 -16.66 -1.64 -13.07
C GLU A 150 -15.84 -2.81 -12.55
N ASP A 151 -14.71 -3.09 -13.21
CA ASP A 151 -13.87 -4.25 -12.98
C ASP A 151 -12.42 -3.94 -13.35
N PHE A 152 -11.55 -4.93 -13.16
CA PHE A 152 -10.15 -4.87 -13.59
C PHE A 152 -10.04 -4.56 -15.08
N GLY A 153 -8.91 -4.01 -15.49
CA GLY A 153 -8.54 -3.84 -16.89
C GLY A 153 -8.16 -5.14 -17.57
N GLU A 154 -7.89 -5.05 -18.85
CA GLU A 154 -7.51 -6.12 -19.76
C GLU A 154 -8.66 -7.02 -20.21
N VAL A 155 -8.32 -8.19 -20.76
CA VAL A 155 -9.28 -9.06 -21.41
C VAL A 155 -10.06 -9.87 -20.38
N HIS A 156 -11.38 -9.75 -20.44
CA HIS A 156 -12.32 -10.58 -19.74
C HIS A 156 -12.93 -11.59 -20.70
N ASP A 157 -12.91 -12.86 -20.33
CA ASP A 157 -13.59 -13.89 -21.09
C ASP A 157 -15.10 -13.79 -20.89
N LEU A 158 -15.82 -13.95 -22.00
CA LEU A 158 -17.28 -14.00 -22.04
C LEU A 158 -17.70 -15.41 -22.40
N TYR A 159 -18.59 -16.00 -21.62
CA TYR A 159 -19.11 -17.34 -21.86
C TYR A 159 -20.61 -17.26 -22.12
N ALA A 160 -21.07 -17.98 -23.15
CA ALA A 160 -22.47 -18.31 -23.32
C ALA A 160 -22.72 -19.72 -22.79
N VAL A 161 -23.71 -19.85 -21.91
CA VAL A 161 -24.03 -21.06 -21.19
C VAL A 161 -25.48 -21.46 -21.50
N VAL A 162 -25.70 -22.69 -21.90
CA VAL A 162 -27.03 -23.28 -22.10
C VAL A 162 -27.11 -24.52 -21.21
N ASP A 163 -28.15 -24.60 -20.39
CA ASP A 163 -28.39 -25.72 -19.45
C ASP A 163 -27.15 -26.06 -18.61
N GLY A 164 -26.45 -25.04 -18.12
CA GLY A 164 -25.25 -25.19 -17.29
C GLY A 164 -23.97 -25.57 -18.03
N THR A 165 -24.04 -25.69 -19.37
CA THR A 165 -22.88 -26.06 -20.21
C THR A 165 -22.36 -24.84 -20.98
N ASP A 166 -21.03 -24.62 -20.97
CA ASP A 166 -20.37 -23.62 -21.81
C ASP A 166 -20.48 -24.04 -23.28
N VAL A 167 -21.16 -23.24 -24.09
CA VAL A 167 -21.40 -23.57 -25.50
C VAL A 167 -20.67 -22.63 -26.48
N ALA A 168 -20.31 -21.43 -26.05
CA ALA A 168 -19.53 -20.49 -26.83
C ALA A 168 -18.72 -19.54 -25.94
N ARG A 169 -17.65 -18.98 -26.52
CA ARG A 169 -16.74 -18.05 -25.83
C ARG A 169 -16.44 -16.83 -26.67
N GLY A 170 -16.27 -15.68 -26.04
CA GLY A 170 -15.80 -14.44 -26.63
C GLY A 170 -14.89 -13.70 -25.63
N GLY A 171 -14.60 -12.44 -25.91
CA GLY A 171 -13.82 -11.62 -25.00
C GLY A 171 -14.08 -10.14 -25.21
N PHE A 172 -14.01 -9.38 -24.13
CA PHE A 172 -14.06 -7.93 -24.13
C PHE A 172 -12.88 -7.39 -23.33
N ARG A 173 -12.23 -6.36 -23.86
CA ARG A 173 -11.09 -5.74 -23.19
C ARG A 173 -11.49 -4.41 -22.56
N ILE A 174 -11.34 -4.29 -21.24
CA ILE A 174 -11.43 -3.01 -20.53
C ILE A 174 -10.13 -2.24 -20.71
N LEU A 175 -10.24 -1.03 -21.25
CA LEU A 175 -9.15 -0.07 -21.38
C LEU A 175 -9.03 0.77 -20.13
N ARG A 176 -7.81 1.19 -19.79
CA ARG A 176 -7.55 2.13 -18.70
C ARG A 176 -8.07 3.51 -19.04
N SER A 177 -8.62 4.19 -18.03
CA SER A 177 -8.97 5.61 -18.08
C SER A 177 -8.50 6.32 -16.82
N ALA A 178 -8.22 7.63 -16.95
CA ALA A 178 -7.84 8.44 -15.80
C ALA A 178 -8.44 9.84 -15.92
N THR A 179 -8.78 10.43 -14.78
CA THR A 179 -9.31 11.81 -14.66
C THR A 179 -8.69 12.51 -13.48
N ILE A 180 -8.64 13.84 -13.52
CA ILE A 180 -8.31 14.69 -12.36
C ILE A 180 -9.38 15.74 -12.11
N SER A 181 -9.57 16.13 -10.86
CA SER A 181 -10.48 17.21 -10.47
C SER A 181 -10.04 17.80 -9.12
N PRO A 182 -9.97 19.13 -8.99
CA PRO A 182 -10.08 20.16 -10.03
C PRO A 182 -8.83 20.20 -10.92
N THR A 183 -8.86 21.05 -11.99
CA THR A 183 -7.72 21.27 -12.89
C THR A 183 -6.98 22.59 -12.58
N GLU A 184 -7.49 23.39 -11.65
CA GLU A 184 -6.85 24.63 -11.19
C GLU A 184 -7.23 24.94 -9.75
N GLY A 185 -6.42 25.75 -9.09
CA GLY A 185 -6.64 26.20 -7.72
C GLY A 185 -5.34 26.73 -7.09
N PRO A 186 -5.41 27.34 -5.90
CA PRO A 186 -4.21 27.76 -5.17
C PRO A 186 -3.36 26.57 -4.73
N VAL A 187 -2.11 26.85 -4.37
CA VAL A 187 -1.20 25.87 -3.73
C VAL A 187 -1.91 25.27 -2.50
N GLY A 188 -1.76 23.95 -2.33
CA GLY A 188 -2.45 23.17 -1.29
C GLY A 188 -3.81 22.63 -1.71
N THR A 189 -4.38 23.05 -2.85
CA THR A 189 -5.66 22.49 -3.35
C THR A 189 -5.57 20.97 -3.50
N PRO A 190 -6.48 20.21 -2.87
CA PRO A 190 -6.58 18.77 -3.08
C PRO A 190 -6.99 18.46 -4.53
N ILE A 191 -6.19 17.65 -5.21
CA ILE A 191 -6.44 17.17 -6.57
C ILE A 191 -6.81 15.71 -6.47
N THR A 192 -8.08 15.37 -6.71
CA THR A 192 -8.55 14.00 -6.76
C THR A 192 -8.22 13.39 -8.12
N ILE A 193 -7.58 12.25 -8.11
CA ILE A 193 -7.24 11.47 -9.30
C ILE A 193 -7.99 10.15 -9.23
N THR A 194 -8.69 9.82 -10.31
CA THR A 194 -9.39 8.54 -10.46
C THR A 194 -8.81 7.80 -11.66
N VAL A 195 -8.38 6.56 -11.44
CA VAL A 195 -7.93 5.65 -12.51
C VAL A 195 -8.85 4.44 -12.48
N LYS A 196 -9.36 4.02 -13.64
CA LYS A 196 -10.15 2.80 -13.80
C LYS A 196 -9.47 1.86 -14.78
N GLY A 197 -9.72 0.56 -14.62
CA GLY A 197 -9.18 -0.46 -15.51
C GLY A 197 -7.71 -0.83 -15.21
N LEU A 198 -7.24 -0.72 -13.96
CA LEU A 198 -6.00 -1.36 -13.55
C LEU A 198 -6.20 -2.88 -13.55
N SER A 199 -5.24 -3.63 -14.12
CA SER A 199 -5.37 -5.06 -14.34
C SER A 199 -5.06 -5.88 -13.08
N TRP A 200 -5.49 -7.14 -13.06
CA TRP A 200 -5.04 -8.14 -12.07
C TRP A 200 -3.83 -8.96 -12.56
N ARG A 201 -3.41 -8.81 -13.81
CA ARG A 201 -2.39 -9.65 -14.43
C ARG A 201 -1.01 -9.00 -14.34
N GLY A 202 -0.03 -9.78 -13.91
CA GLY A 202 1.40 -9.46 -13.98
C GLY A 202 1.78 -8.05 -13.52
N PHE A 203 2.44 -7.32 -14.39
CA PHE A 203 2.97 -5.98 -14.10
C PHE A 203 1.96 -4.83 -14.25
N GLU A 204 0.70 -5.12 -14.44
CA GLU A 204 -0.33 -4.13 -14.78
C GLU A 204 -1.15 -3.65 -13.57
N HIS A 205 -0.80 -4.10 -12.36
CA HIS A 205 -1.52 -3.76 -11.13
C HIS A 205 -1.27 -2.35 -10.62
N PHE A 206 -0.15 -1.76 -11.03
CA PHE A 206 0.38 -0.53 -10.48
C PHE A 206 0.59 0.52 -11.53
N MET A 207 0.47 1.75 -11.09
CA MET A 207 1.04 2.89 -11.78
C MET A 207 1.83 3.74 -10.80
N ALA A 208 2.83 4.43 -11.32
CA ALA A 208 3.58 5.45 -10.60
C ALA A 208 3.04 6.82 -10.95
N LEU A 209 2.85 7.66 -9.94
CA LEU A 209 2.55 9.07 -10.13
C LEU A 209 3.85 9.87 -10.18
N ARG A 210 3.93 10.81 -11.11
CA ARG A 210 4.92 11.87 -11.17
C ARG A 210 4.26 13.24 -11.20
N TYR A 211 4.85 14.17 -10.47
CA TYR A 211 4.50 15.59 -10.48
C TYR A 211 5.71 16.39 -10.92
N ASP A 212 5.61 17.12 -12.03
CA ASP A 212 6.73 17.84 -12.66
C ASP A 212 7.99 16.97 -12.83
N ASN A 213 7.80 15.76 -13.39
CA ASN A 213 8.81 14.72 -13.59
C ASN A 213 9.39 14.09 -12.30
N LYS A 214 9.01 14.54 -11.10
CA LYS A 214 9.45 13.98 -9.82
C LYS A 214 8.52 12.83 -9.44
N TYR A 215 9.09 11.69 -9.04
CA TYR A 215 8.31 10.57 -8.52
C TYR A 215 7.61 10.98 -7.23
N THR A 216 6.30 10.75 -7.17
CA THR A 216 5.47 11.06 -5.99
C THR A 216 5.15 9.81 -5.17
N GLY A 217 4.73 8.74 -5.82
CA GLY A 217 4.37 7.50 -5.14
C GLY A 217 3.68 6.50 -6.07
N GLU A 218 3.28 5.38 -5.48
CA GLU A 218 2.61 4.27 -6.15
C GLU A 218 1.10 4.30 -5.92
N ILE A 219 0.37 3.83 -6.91
CA ILE A 219 -1.07 3.55 -6.81
C ILE A 219 -1.35 2.09 -7.11
N SER A 220 -2.36 1.54 -6.46
CA SER A 220 -2.87 0.19 -6.72
C SER A 220 -4.39 0.16 -6.64
N ALA A 221 -5.00 -0.92 -7.12
CA ALA A 221 -6.45 -1.12 -7.09
C ALA A 221 -6.81 -2.60 -6.93
N VAL A 222 -6.15 -3.27 -5.99
CA VAL A 222 -6.31 -4.72 -5.76
C VAL A 222 -7.70 -5.01 -5.20
N THR A 223 -8.01 -4.46 -4.03
CA THR A 223 -9.30 -4.70 -3.34
C THR A 223 -10.45 -3.86 -3.91
N THR A 224 -10.14 -2.93 -4.81
CA THR A 224 -11.08 -2.02 -5.46
C THR A 224 -11.40 -2.41 -6.90
N LYS A 225 -11.05 -3.62 -7.30
CA LYS A 225 -11.35 -4.17 -8.64
C LYS A 225 -10.95 -3.25 -9.79
N GLY A 226 -9.69 -2.81 -9.78
CA GLY A 226 -9.13 -2.01 -10.86
C GLY A 226 -9.46 -0.51 -10.81
N THR A 227 -10.21 -0.02 -9.81
CA THR A 227 -10.49 1.41 -9.62
C THR A 227 -9.64 1.98 -8.49
N ALA A 228 -8.73 2.89 -8.80
CA ALA A 228 -7.93 3.65 -7.85
C ALA A 228 -8.46 5.08 -7.72
N VAL A 229 -8.72 5.52 -6.49
CA VAL A 229 -9.08 6.91 -6.16
C VAL A 229 -8.11 7.40 -5.08
N PHE A 230 -7.48 8.54 -5.31
CA PHE A 230 -6.54 9.11 -4.37
C PHE A 230 -6.39 10.62 -4.56
N GLN A 231 -5.72 11.28 -3.63
CA GLN A 231 -5.49 12.72 -3.66
C GLN A 231 -4.02 13.04 -3.50
N ILE A 232 -3.55 14.01 -4.30
CA ILE A 232 -2.34 14.77 -4.07
C ILE A 232 -2.72 16.24 -3.86
N ARG A 233 -1.76 17.10 -3.56
CA ARG A 233 -2.01 18.53 -3.42
C ARG A 233 -1.30 19.32 -4.51
N ALA A 234 -1.90 20.43 -4.95
CA ALA A 234 -1.23 21.37 -5.82
C ALA A 234 0.01 21.94 -5.13
N ALA A 235 1.19 21.73 -5.68
CA ALA A 235 2.47 22.14 -5.09
C ALA A 235 3.30 22.94 -6.09
N GLY A 236 4.28 23.71 -5.59
CA GLY A 236 5.17 24.53 -6.41
C GLY A 236 4.63 25.95 -6.66
N PRO A 237 5.40 26.80 -7.37
CA PRO A 237 5.03 28.19 -7.62
C PRO A 237 3.78 28.29 -8.49
N PRO A 238 3.07 29.44 -8.47
CA PRO A 238 1.97 29.67 -9.40
C PRO A 238 2.39 29.45 -10.86
N GLY A 239 1.55 28.72 -11.60
CA GLY A 239 1.85 28.32 -12.97
C GLY A 239 1.27 26.95 -13.33
N LYS A 240 1.70 26.42 -14.48
CA LYS A 240 1.27 25.11 -14.96
C LYS A 240 2.18 24.02 -14.42
N HIS A 241 1.58 23.01 -13.84
CA HIS A 241 2.24 21.80 -13.34
C HIS A 241 1.74 20.58 -14.11
N ILE A 242 2.63 19.61 -14.30
CA ILE A 242 2.34 18.41 -15.08
C ILE A 242 2.21 17.20 -14.15
N ILE A 243 1.06 16.54 -14.20
CA ILE A 243 0.79 15.31 -13.49
C ILE A 243 0.81 14.16 -14.49
N GLN A 244 1.61 13.14 -14.23
CA GLN A 244 1.77 12.00 -15.11
C GLN A 244 1.53 10.70 -14.35
N LEU A 245 0.80 9.79 -14.97
CA LEU A 245 0.65 8.41 -14.53
C LEU A 245 1.37 7.51 -15.52
N ASN A 246 2.37 6.81 -15.03
CA ASN A 246 3.19 5.89 -15.83
C ASN A 246 3.01 4.46 -15.32
N ASN A 247 3.22 3.52 -16.21
CA ASN A 247 3.36 2.13 -15.79
C ASN A 247 4.49 2.00 -14.76
N SER A 248 4.22 1.26 -13.69
CA SER A 248 5.20 0.91 -12.67
C SER A 248 5.40 -0.59 -12.63
N THR A 249 6.59 -1.01 -12.30
CA THR A 249 6.83 -2.41 -11.98
C THR A 249 6.70 -2.58 -10.48
N ALA A 250 5.90 -3.53 -10.03
CA ALA A 250 5.76 -3.86 -8.61
C ALA A 250 7.09 -4.21 -7.91
N THR A 251 8.14 -4.28 -8.67
CA THR A 251 9.44 -4.80 -8.26
C THR A 251 10.49 -3.74 -7.96
N ALA A 252 10.23 -2.51 -8.40
CA ALA A 252 11.10 -1.38 -8.12
C ALA A 252 10.24 -0.13 -7.93
N PRO A 253 10.40 0.62 -6.86
CA PRO A 253 9.68 1.87 -6.69
C PRO A 253 10.12 2.85 -7.77
N GLY A 254 9.15 3.58 -8.30
CA GLY A 254 9.37 4.61 -9.29
C GLY A 254 8.77 4.30 -10.66
N ALA A 255 8.62 5.35 -11.44
CA ALA A 255 8.15 5.25 -12.80
C ALA A 255 9.20 4.63 -13.73
N TYR A 256 8.79 3.66 -14.51
CA TYR A 256 9.64 3.15 -15.58
C TYR A 256 9.68 4.14 -16.74
N LEU A 257 10.85 4.68 -17.06
CA LEU A 257 10.99 5.79 -18.01
C LEU A 257 11.31 5.35 -19.45
N ASN A 258 11.81 4.13 -19.64
CA ASN A 258 12.08 3.64 -20.99
C ASN A 258 10.80 3.08 -21.64
N THR A 259 10.12 3.92 -22.40
CA THR A 259 8.87 3.55 -23.07
C THR A 259 9.08 2.65 -24.30
N GLN A 260 10.30 2.50 -24.79
CA GLN A 260 10.62 1.62 -25.93
C GLN A 260 10.76 0.15 -25.52
N GLN A 261 11.07 -0.09 -24.24
CA GLN A 261 11.32 -1.42 -23.70
C GLN A 261 10.71 -1.55 -22.31
N SER A 262 9.42 -1.22 -22.16
CA SER A 262 8.76 -1.43 -20.88
C SER A 262 8.59 -2.93 -20.61
N PRO A 263 8.63 -3.40 -19.37
CA PRO A 263 8.32 -4.79 -19.04
C PRO A 263 6.98 -5.26 -19.57
N GLN A 264 6.03 -4.37 -19.70
CA GLN A 264 4.71 -4.65 -20.27
C GLN A 264 4.77 -4.88 -21.77
N ASP A 265 5.54 -4.10 -22.51
CA ASP A 265 5.75 -4.31 -23.94
C ASP A 265 6.41 -5.66 -24.22
N TYR A 266 7.31 -6.11 -23.34
CA TYR A 266 8.02 -7.37 -23.48
C TYR A 266 7.10 -8.58 -23.28
N ILE A 267 6.20 -8.49 -22.30
CA ILE A 267 5.29 -9.59 -21.94
C ILE A 267 3.99 -9.53 -22.76
N TYR A 268 3.53 -8.32 -23.07
CA TYR A 268 2.22 -8.04 -23.70
C TYR A 268 2.37 -7.13 -24.92
N ALA A 269 3.36 -7.38 -25.77
CA ALA A 269 3.66 -6.54 -26.96
C ALA A 269 2.48 -6.30 -27.91
N HIS A 270 1.47 -7.14 -27.84
CA HIS A 270 0.23 -7.04 -28.62
C HIS A 270 -0.87 -6.19 -27.93
N LEU A 271 -0.62 -5.72 -26.70
CA LEU A 271 -1.59 -4.94 -25.95
C LEU A 271 -1.27 -3.44 -26.12
N ASP A 272 -2.29 -2.64 -26.45
CA ASP A 272 -2.18 -1.18 -26.61
C ASP A 272 -1.93 -0.45 -25.26
N ASN A 273 -1.11 -1.02 -24.37
CA ASN A 273 -0.96 -0.60 -22.97
C ASN A 273 0.10 0.47 -22.71
N LYS A 274 0.59 1.12 -23.75
CA LYS A 274 1.55 2.23 -23.62
C LYS A 274 0.92 3.53 -23.09
N GLN A 275 -0.22 3.43 -22.41
CA GLN A 275 -0.91 4.64 -21.97
C GLN A 275 -0.21 5.27 -20.76
N GLU A 276 0.51 6.32 -21.05
CA GLU A 276 0.81 7.38 -20.11
C GLU A 276 -0.36 8.35 -20.06
N PHE A 277 -0.87 8.65 -18.87
CA PHE A 277 -1.84 9.73 -18.70
C PHE A 277 -1.11 10.99 -18.29
N ARG A 278 -1.44 12.10 -18.95
CA ARG A 278 -0.84 13.38 -18.70
C ARG A 278 -1.92 14.43 -18.48
N PHE A 279 -1.82 15.15 -17.39
CA PHE A 279 -2.71 16.23 -17.02
C PHE A 279 -1.94 17.50 -16.74
N VAL A 280 -2.60 18.64 -16.98
CA VAL A 280 -2.11 19.96 -16.58
C VAL A 280 -2.96 20.42 -15.41
N PHE A 281 -2.32 20.84 -14.33
CA PHE A 281 -2.93 21.57 -13.24
C PHE A 281 -2.39 22.99 -13.22
N THR A 282 -3.24 24.00 -13.03
CA THR A 282 -2.83 25.39 -12.93
C THR A 282 -2.87 25.84 -11.47
N ALA A 283 -1.70 26.03 -10.84
CA ALA A 283 -1.59 26.68 -9.54
C ALA A 283 -1.82 28.18 -9.72
N THR A 284 -2.91 28.71 -9.15
CA THR A 284 -3.34 30.09 -9.40
C THR A 284 -2.64 31.12 -8.53
N LYS A 285 -2.28 30.75 -7.31
CA LYS A 285 -1.56 31.59 -6.33
C LYS A 285 -0.92 30.74 -5.25
N ASP A 286 0.04 31.32 -4.51
CA ASP A 286 0.77 30.62 -3.46
C ASP A 286 -0.07 30.36 -2.19
N THR A 287 -1.10 31.15 -1.94
CA THR A 287 -1.98 30.94 -0.77
C THR A 287 -3.06 29.92 -1.08
N GLY A 288 -3.14 28.85 -0.29
CA GLY A 288 -4.12 27.79 -0.41
C GLY A 288 -5.02 27.62 0.82
N PRO A 289 -5.82 26.56 0.85
CA PRO A 289 -6.61 26.18 2.03
C PRO A 289 -5.69 25.85 3.21
N PRO A 290 -6.25 25.70 4.44
CA PRO A 290 -5.48 25.20 5.59
C PRO A 290 -4.74 23.91 5.24
N HIS A 291 -3.46 23.83 5.61
CA HIS A 291 -2.58 22.77 5.10
C HIS A 291 -2.34 21.66 6.09
N ASP A 292 -2.48 21.90 7.40
CA ASP A 292 -2.23 20.89 8.41
C ASP A 292 -3.49 20.09 8.67
N THR A 293 -3.63 18.97 8.00
CA THR A 293 -4.77 18.06 8.16
C THR A 293 -4.33 16.61 8.21
N LEU A 294 -5.16 15.77 8.84
CA LEU A 294 -5.08 14.33 8.78
C LEU A 294 -6.12 13.83 7.78
N GLN A 295 -5.67 13.04 6.83
CA GLN A 295 -6.57 12.38 5.89
C GLN A 295 -6.64 10.89 6.26
N TRP A 296 -7.76 10.52 6.87
CA TRP A 296 -8.02 9.15 7.29
C TRP A 296 -8.51 8.27 6.14
N PRO A 297 -8.30 6.95 6.21
CA PRO A 297 -8.90 6.03 5.26
C PRO A 297 -10.43 6.01 5.39
N ASP A 298 -11.09 5.55 4.34
CA ASP A 298 -12.55 5.36 4.30
C ASP A 298 -12.98 4.34 5.37
N THR A 299 -13.56 4.86 6.46
CA THR A 299 -13.94 4.06 7.63
C THR A 299 -15.07 3.07 7.34
N GLU A 300 -15.99 3.40 6.42
CA GLU A 300 -17.06 2.48 6.02
C GLU A 300 -16.49 1.31 5.21
N ARG A 301 -15.55 1.58 4.31
CA ARG A 301 -14.85 0.57 3.57
C ARG A 301 -14.03 -0.33 4.49
N VAL A 302 -13.30 0.26 5.44
CA VAL A 302 -12.54 -0.50 6.46
C VAL A 302 -13.47 -1.44 7.22
N ALA A 303 -14.64 -0.96 7.63
CA ALA A 303 -15.63 -1.78 8.31
C ALA A 303 -16.16 -2.94 7.44
N ARG A 304 -16.42 -2.66 6.16
CA ARG A 304 -16.86 -3.71 5.20
C ARG A 304 -15.78 -4.78 4.93
N LEU A 305 -14.52 -4.37 4.85
CA LEU A 305 -13.42 -5.31 4.62
C LEU A 305 -13.14 -6.20 5.82
N ASN A 306 -13.41 -5.72 7.02
CA ASN A 306 -13.08 -6.45 8.24
C ASN A 306 -14.05 -7.59 8.54
N GLY A 307 -15.33 -7.48 8.17
CA GLY A 307 -16.34 -8.50 8.52
C GLY A 307 -16.20 -8.99 9.97
N ASP A 308 -16.18 -10.31 10.15
CA ASP A 308 -15.91 -10.97 11.42
C ASP A 308 -14.43 -11.35 11.62
N ALA A 309 -13.52 -10.87 10.77
CA ALA A 309 -12.10 -11.19 10.88
C ALA A 309 -11.51 -10.67 12.20
N PRO A 310 -10.60 -11.42 12.83
CA PRO A 310 -9.93 -10.98 14.05
C PRO A 310 -9.13 -9.69 13.76
N ARG A 311 -9.48 -8.63 14.48
CA ARG A 311 -8.92 -7.28 14.28
C ARG A 311 -7.60 -7.05 14.98
N THR A 312 -7.10 -8.05 15.71
CA THR A 312 -5.88 -7.94 16.46
C THR A 312 -4.95 -9.10 16.19
N THR A 313 -3.67 -8.84 16.21
CA THR A 313 -2.63 -9.86 16.17
C THR A 313 -2.42 -10.49 17.54
N MET A 314 -2.93 -9.87 18.60
CA MET A 314 -2.82 -10.32 19.97
C MET A 314 -3.94 -11.31 20.29
N SER A 315 -3.60 -12.40 20.98
CA SER A 315 -4.57 -13.41 21.38
C SER A 315 -5.64 -12.78 22.27
N THR A 316 -6.91 -13.00 21.91
CA THR A 316 -8.05 -12.59 22.73
C THR A 316 -8.67 -13.82 23.35
N LYS A 317 -8.65 -13.90 24.70
CA LYS A 317 -9.38 -14.92 25.45
C LYS A 317 -10.52 -14.24 26.19
N ILE A 318 -11.74 -14.53 25.80
CA ILE A 318 -12.93 -14.07 26.50
C ILE A 318 -13.57 -15.27 27.18
N ALA A 319 -13.76 -15.18 28.48
CA ALA A 319 -14.54 -16.19 29.17
C ALA A 319 -15.97 -16.23 28.60
N PRO A 320 -16.59 -17.41 28.38
CA PRO A 320 -17.85 -17.53 27.63
C PRO A 320 -19.03 -16.74 28.19
N SER A 321 -18.97 -16.35 29.45
CA SER A 321 -20.05 -15.62 30.15
C SER A 321 -19.77 -14.12 30.38
N SER A 322 -18.62 -13.62 29.95
CA SER A 322 -18.21 -12.25 30.26
C SER A 322 -18.38 -11.35 29.03
N VAL A 323 -18.88 -10.15 29.25
CA VAL A 323 -19.01 -9.10 28.22
C VAL A 323 -18.25 -7.88 28.70
N ALA A 324 -17.44 -7.30 27.82
CA ALA A 324 -16.72 -6.07 28.13
C ALA A 324 -16.63 -5.15 26.93
N THR A 325 -16.63 -3.84 27.19
CA THR A 325 -16.52 -2.78 26.20
C THR A 325 -15.56 -1.69 26.66
N LEU A 326 -14.86 -1.09 25.72
CA LEU A 326 -14.10 0.16 25.87
C LEU A 326 -14.81 1.26 25.08
N ASN A 327 -15.04 2.41 25.70
CA ASN A 327 -15.67 3.54 25.05
C ASN A 327 -14.90 4.85 25.36
N PRO A 328 -14.23 5.47 24.36
CA PRO A 328 -14.05 4.98 22.99
C PRO A 328 -13.15 3.73 22.92
N ALA A 329 -13.33 2.91 21.86
CA ALA A 329 -12.51 1.71 21.59
C ALA A 329 -11.23 2.04 20.80
N SER A 330 -11.00 3.30 20.49
CA SER A 330 -9.77 3.82 19.84
C SER A 330 -9.48 5.23 20.30
N GLY A 331 -8.24 5.66 20.12
CA GLY A 331 -7.79 7.02 20.39
C GLY A 331 -6.26 7.11 20.40
N PRO A 332 -5.70 8.31 20.42
CA PRO A 332 -4.26 8.49 20.47
C PRO A 332 -3.70 8.05 21.83
N ILE A 333 -2.36 7.98 21.91
CA ILE A 333 -1.67 7.80 23.20
C ILE A 333 -2.13 8.87 24.21
N LEU A 334 -2.06 8.53 25.50
CA LEU A 334 -2.50 9.37 26.63
C LEU A 334 -4.00 9.73 26.63
N SER A 335 -4.78 9.24 25.67
CA SER A 335 -6.24 9.38 25.68
C SER A 335 -6.87 8.58 26.82
N LYS A 336 -8.12 8.91 27.16
CA LYS A 336 -8.89 8.22 28.18
C LYS A 336 -9.99 7.39 27.55
N THR A 337 -10.21 6.19 28.09
CA THR A 337 -11.34 5.33 27.73
C THR A 337 -12.00 4.77 28.98
N SER A 338 -13.30 4.53 28.92
CA SER A 338 -14.08 3.91 29.98
C SER A 338 -14.28 2.43 29.68
N LEU A 339 -13.83 1.58 30.59
CA LEU A 339 -14.10 0.16 30.60
C LEU A 339 -15.40 -0.14 31.31
N GLN A 340 -16.24 -0.94 30.70
CA GLN A 340 -17.40 -1.56 31.33
C GLN A 340 -17.34 -3.06 31.09
N ALA A 341 -17.48 -3.86 32.15
CA ALA A 341 -17.44 -5.32 32.08
C ALA A 341 -18.49 -5.94 33.00
N THR A 342 -18.99 -7.11 32.63
CA THR A 342 -19.95 -7.92 33.42
C THR A 342 -19.57 -9.40 33.35
N GLY A 343 -20.14 -10.22 34.26
CA GLY A 343 -19.84 -11.64 34.31
C GLY A 343 -18.47 -11.98 34.91
N LEU A 344 -17.88 -11.03 35.62
CA LEU A 344 -16.61 -11.25 36.36
C LEU A 344 -16.89 -11.87 37.74
N PRO A 345 -15.88 -12.49 38.38
CA PRO A 345 -16.01 -12.94 39.76
C PRO A 345 -16.41 -11.78 40.69
N PRO A 346 -17.47 -11.92 41.51
CA PRO A 346 -17.92 -10.84 42.38
C PRO A 346 -16.92 -10.52 43.49
N ASN A 347 -16.95 -9.26 43.94
CA ASN A 347 -16.11 -8.74 45.05
C ASN A 347 -14.63 -9.10 44.93
N THR A 348 -14.11 -9.10 43.71
CA THR A 348 -12.75 -9.53 43.40
C THR A 348 -11.92 -8.34 42.92
N GLU A 349 -10.72 -8.19 43.47
CA GLU A 349 -9.75 -7.23 42.93
C GLU A 349 -9.22 -7.74 41.58
N VAL A 350 -9.35 -6.90 40.56
CA VAL A 350 -8.95 -7.16 39.17
C VAL A 350 -7.88 -6.16 38.76
N GLY A 351 -6.73 -6.65 38.36
CA GLY A 351 -5.69 -5.84 37.73
C GLY A 351 -6.02 -5.58 36.27
N LEU A 352 -5.81 -4.33 35.83
CA LEU A 352 -5.95 -3.89 34.46
C LEU A 352 -4.56 -3.69 33.86
N PHE A 353 -4.32 -4.26 32.69
CA PHE A 353 -3.03 -4.21 32.02
C PHE A 353 -3.20 -3.81 30.56
N PHE A 354 -2.22 -3.08 30.04
CA PHE A 354 -2.09 -2.81 28.61
C PHE A 354 -1.07 -3.77 28.03
N VAL A 355 -1.47 -4.57 27.03
CA VAL A 355 -0.56 -5.49 26.36
C VAL A 355 0.07 -4.78 25.18
N THR A 356 1.38 -4.70 25.17
CA THR A 356 2.19 -4.05 24.14
C THR A 356 3.34 -4.94 23.70
N ALA A 357 4.06 -4.54 22.66
CA ALA A 357 5.25 -5.23 22.18
C ALA A 357 6.54 -4.53 22.62
N ARG A 358 7.54 -5.30 23.00
CA ARG A 358 8.90 -4.81 23.33
C ARG A 358 9.93 -5.55 22.49
N GLY A 359 11.01 -4.88 22.17
CA GLY A 359 12.06 -5.40 21.32
C GLY A 359 12.28 -4.58 20.08
N ASN A 360 12.82 -5.19 19.04
CA ASN A 360 12.92 -4.55 17.74
C ASN A 360 12.99 -5.59 16.62
N ARG A 361 12.59 -5.21 15.43
CA ARG A 361 12.62 -6.07 14.25
C ARG A 361 14.01 -6.47 13.78
N MET A 362 15.02 -5.69 14.15
CA MET A 362 16.41 -5.90 13.74
C MET A 362 17.15 -6.80 14.72
N GLY A 363 16.59 -7.02 15.92
CA GLY A 363 17.18 -7.90 16.93
C GLY A 363 16.88 -9.37 16.66
N PRO A 364 17.74 -10.28 17.15
CA PRO A 364 17.54 -11.72 16.95
C PRO A 364 16.31 -12.28 17.68
N SER A 365 15.86 -11.61 18.75
CA SER A 365 14.67 -12.01 19.52
C SER A 365 13.34 -11.46 18.97
N GLY A 366 13.39 -10.54 17.98
CA GLY A 366 12.18 -9.91 17.45
C GLY A 366 11.39 -9.13 18.50
N TRP A 367 10.06 -9.22 18.43
CA TRP A 367 9.11 -8.62 19.37
C TRP A 367 8.65 -9.62 20.41
N ASN A 368 8.54 -9.16 21.66
CA ASN A 368 7.95 -9.91 22.77
C ASN A 368 6.76 -9.14 23.35
N LEU A 369 5.66 -9.83 23.61
CA LEU A 369 4.50 -9.22 24.25
C LEU A 369 4.76 -9.00 25.74
N GLU A 370 4.43 -7.82 26.23
CA GLU A 370 4.53 -7.41 27.63
C GLU A 370 3.19 -6.88 28.13
N SER A 371 2.88 -7.15 29.38
CA SER A 371 1.69 -6.63 30.07
C SER A 371 2.10 -5.50 31.01
N VAL A 372 1.81 -4.27 30.61
CA VAL A 372 2.10 -3.07 31.42
C VAL A 372 0.93 -2.80 32.35
N PRO A 373 1.13 -2.73 33.68
CA PRO A 373 0.04 -2.45 34.61
C PRO A 373 -0.51 -1.02 34.40
N LEU A 374 -1.84 -0.90 34.35
CA LEU A 374 -2.53 0.37 34.25
C LEU A 374 -3.10 0.80 35.62
N SER A 375 -3.90 -0.06 36.23
CA SER A 375 -4.56 0.16 37.51
C SER A 375 -5.14 -1.13 38.05
N SER A 376 -5.77 -1.09 39.22
CA SER A 376 -6.66 -2.14 39.72
C SER A 376 -8.03 -1.58 40.07
N ALA A 377 -9.06 -2.44 40.06
CA ALA A 377 -10.39 -2.11 40.47
C ALA A 377 -11.10 -3.34 41.05
N THR A 378 -12.06 -3.15 41.96
CA THR A 378 -12.79 -4.26 42.57
C THR A 378 -14.16 -4.41 41.89
N THR A 379 -14.51 -5.61 41.47
CA THR A 379 -15.83 -5.94 40.91
C THR A 379 -16.91 -5.78 41.96
N LYS A 380 -18.10 -5.39 41.53
CA LYS A 380 -19.28 -5.34 42.41
C LYS A 380 -19.79 -6.74 42.77
N SER A 381 -20.75 -6.81 43.70
CA SER A 381 -21.38 -8.06 44.09
C SER A 381 -22.14 -8.77 42.95
N ASP A 382 -22.54 -8.04 41.93
CA ASP A 382 -23.16 -8.57 40.71
C ASP A 382 -22.16 -9.00 39.62
N GLY A 383 -20.85 -8.91 39.88
CA GLY A 383 -19.79 -9.21 38.94
C GLY A 383 -19.56 -8.13 37.87
N SER A 384 -20.15 -6.95 38.04
CA SER A 384 -19.89 -5.82 37.15
C SER A 384 -18.65 -5.03 37.57
N LEU A 385 -17.98 -4.41 36.58
CA LEU A 385 -16.81 -3.53 36.78
C LEU A 385 -16.93 -2.32 35.86
N THR A 386 -16.61 -1.14 36.39
CA THR A 386 -16.43 0.09 35.60
C THR A 386 -15.12 0.72 36.03
N ALA A 387 -14.26 1.07 35.07
CA ALA A 387 -12.98 1.73 35.34
C ALA A 387 -12.65 2.73 34.23
N ASN A 388 -12.00 3.83 34.61
CA ASN A 388 -11.39 4.74 33.66
C ASN A 388 -9.94 4.38 33.45
N ILE A 389 -9.53 4.27 32.20
CA ILE A 389 -8.21 3.87 31.76
C ILE A 389 -7.58 5.02 31.00
N GLN A 390 -6.32 5.34 31.29
CA GLN A 390 -5.50 6.18 30.44
C GLN A 390 -4.59 5.28 29.62
N ILE A 391 -4.62 5.47 28.28
CA ILE A 391 -3.76 4.74 27.34
C ILE A 391 -2.33 5.21 27.54
N PRO A 392 -1.34 4.31 27.67
CA PRO A 392 0.06 4.68 27.82
C PRO A 392 0.63 5.44 26.63
N ASP A 393 1.74 6.16 26.85
CA ASP A 393 2.63 6.64 25.78
C ASP A 393 3.46 5.45 25.27
N ASP A 394 2.99 4.79 24.22
CA ASP A 394 3.53 3.53 23.73
C ASP A 394 3.32 3.41 22.20
N LEU A 395 3.66 2.25 21.67
CA LEU A 395 3.42 1.89 20.26
C LEU A 395 1.95 2.09 19.86
N GLY A 396 1.72 2.37 18.58
CA GLY A 396 0.40 2.45 17.97
C GLY A 396 -0.12 1.12 17.44
N GLY A 397 -1.28 1.19 16.78
CA GLY A 397 -1.94 0.03 16.20
C GLY A 397 -2.81 -0.73 17.21
N TRP A 398 -3.03 -2.01 16.96
CA TRP A 398 -3.88 -2.84 17.80
C TRP A 398 -3.17 -3.29 19.07
N HIS A 399 -3.83 -3.06 20.19
CA HIS A 399 -3.44 -3.49 21.53
C HIS A 399 -4.58 -4.25 22.21
N VAL A 400 -4.29 -4.83 23.36
CA VAL A 400 -5.28 -5.49 24.21
C VAL A 400 -5.24 -4.86 25.59
N VAL A 401 -6.40 -4.48 26.13
CA VAL A 401 -6.59 -4.24 27.55
C VAL A 401 -6.97 -5.57 28.19
N LYS A 402 -6.10 -6.04 29.09
CA LYS A 402 -6.23 -7.32 29.76
C LYS A 402 -6.69 -7.13 31.20
N LEU A 403 -7.71 -7.88 31.61
CA LEU A 403 -8.19 -7.97 32.97
C LEU A 403 -7.71 -9.31 33.57
N ALA A 404 -7.07 -9.26 34.72
CA ALA A 404 -6.59 -10.47 35.40
C ALA A 404 -6.80 -10.40 36.92
N ALA A 405 -7.12 -11.55 37.51
CA ALA A 405 -7.19 -11.72 38.96
C ALA A 405 -6.51 -13.03 39.37
N ARG A 406 -5.78 -13.04 40.49
CA ARG A 406 -5.12 -14.23 41.02
C ARG A 406 -4.29 -15.00 39.99
N ASN A 407 -3.54 -14.28 39.14
CA ASN A 407 -2.75 -14.82 38.02
C ASN A 407 -3.56 -15.50 36.89
N GLN A 408 -4.87 -15.32 36.85
CA GLN A 408 -5.72 -15.76 35.76
C GLN A 408 -6.19 -14.60 34.92
N VAL A 409 -6.07 -14.74 33.59
CA VAL A 409 -6.66 -13.79 32.63
C VAL A 409 -8.17 -14.03 32.60
N LEU A 410 -8.93 -13.01 32.92
CA LEU A 410 -10.39 -13.01 32.91
C LEU A 410 -10.95 -12.55 31.56
N LEU A 411 -10.39 -11.47 31.02
CA LEU A 411 -10.84 -10.85 29.78
C LEU A 411 -9.68 -10.19 29.04
N GLU A 412 -9.79 -10.14 27.72
CA GLU A 412 -8.91 -9.38 26.82
C GLU A 412 -9.78 -8.62 25.83
N ILE A 413 -9.64 -7.29 25.78
CA ILE A 413 -10.48 -6.40 24.99
C ILE A 413 -9.58 -5.63 24.03
N PRO A 414 -9.84 -5.64 22.72
CA PRO A 414 -9.04 -4.91 21.76
C PRO A 414 -9.21 -3.40 21.92
N TYR A 415 -8.12 -2.67 21.78
CA TYR A 415 -8.07 -1.21 21.71
C TYR A 415 -7.14 -0.79 20.57
N TYR A 416 -7.58 0.16 19.74
CA TYR A 416 -6.75 0.69 18.65
C TYR A 416 -6.11 2.02 19.03
N VAL A 417 -4.77 2.05 19.12
CA VAL A 417 -4.02 3.28 19.36
C VAL A 417 -3.77 4.00 18.04
N GLU A 418 -4.34 5.18 17.91
CA GLU A 418 -4.26 6.01 16.71
C GLU A 418 -2.96 6.79 16.65
N GLN A 419 -2.39 6.90 15.45
CA GLN A 419 -1.28 7.81 15.20
C GLN A 419 -1.72 9.26 15.34
N SER A 420 -0.84 10.12 15.88
CA SER A 420 -1.12 11.54 16.08
C SER A 420 0.07 12.42 15.71
N LEU A 421 -0.24 13.56 15.09
CA LEU A 421 0.73 14.61 14.83
C LEU A 421 0.95 15.41 16.13
N ILE A 422 2.20 15.52 16.56
CA ILE A 422 2.59 16.27 17.76
C ILE A 422 3.02 17.68 17.39
N SER A 423 3.88 17.82 16.39
CA SER A 423 4.36 19.15 15.99
C SER A 423 4.98 19.17 14.60
N VAL A 424 4.97 20.37 14.00
CA VAL A 424 5.84 20.78 12.89
C VAL A 424 6.50 22.08 13.32
N LYS A 425 7.82 22.08 13.48
CA LYS A 425 8.56 23.24 14.05
C LYS A 425 9.96 23.39 13.43
N PRO A 426 10.35 24.65 13.10
CA PRO A 426 9.47 25.81 12.93
C PRO A 426 8.61 25.67 11.68
N LYS A 427 7.47 26.39 11.63
CA LYS A 427 6.60 26.44 10.43
C LYS A 427 7.02 27.55 9.45
N ARG A 428 7.75 28.54 9.93
CA ARG A 428 8.41 29.59 9.10
C ARG A 428 9.91 29.41 9.25
N VAL A 429 10.61 29.27 8.15
CA VAL A 429 12.00 28.82 8.14
C VAL A 429 12.70 29.41 6.93
N LYS A 430 13.99 29.77 7.08
CA LYS A 430 14.82 30.21 5.96
C LYS A 430 15.34 29.04 5.13
N VAL A 431 15.62 29.31 3.86
CA VAL A 431 16.30 28.31 3.02
C VAL A 431 17.59 27.83 3.70
N GLY A 432 17.79 26.51 3.75
CA GLY A 432 18.95 25.87 4.37
C GLY A 432 18.80 25.60 5.87
N GLU A 433 17.79 26.15 6.54
CA GLU A 433 17.55 25.89 7.95
C GLU A 433 16.73 24.59 8.18
N PRO A 434 16.96 23.90 9.31
CA PRO A 434 16.25 22.67 9.63
C PRO A 434 14.86 22.94 10.18
N PHE A 435 13.95 21.97 9.93
CA PHE A 435 12.67 21.85 10.62
C PHE A 435 12.36 20.39 10.92
N THR A 436 11.48 20.16 11.90
CA THR A 436 11.20 18.83 12.42
C THR A 436 9.70 18.57 12.47
N ILE A 437 9.31 17.37 12.07
CA ILE A 437 7.95 16.85 12.20
C ILE A 437 7.98 15.72 13.22
N GLN A 438 7.08 15.75 14.20
CA GLN A 438 6.96 14.73 15.24
C GLN A 438 5.58 14.08 15.20
N ILE A 439 5.58 12.75 15.14
CA ILE A 439 4.39 11.91 15.17
C ILE A 439 4.56 10.90 16.31
N LYS A 440 3.47 10.50 16.94
CA LYS A 440 3.41 9.42 17.92
C LYS A 440 2.39 8.37 17.52
N GLY A 441 2.52 7.17 18.09
CA GLY A 441 1.63 6.05 17.83
C GLY A 441 1.96 5.28 16.54
N GLY A 442 3.22 5.28 16.10
CA GLY A 442 3.69 4.32 15.10
C GLY A 442 3.70 2.90 15.68
N GLY A 443 3.22 1.91 14.91
CA GLY A 443 3.10 0.53 15.38
C GLY A 443 4.38 -0.29 15.25
N TRP A 444 4.26 -1.61 15.43
CA TRP A 444 5.40 -2.55 15.33
C TRP A 444 5.31 -3.51 14.15
N THR A 445 4.23 -3.49 13.40
CA THR A 445 4.04 -4.39 12.26
C THR A 445 4.60 -3.81 10.96
N GLU A 446 4.75 -4.62 9.92
CA GLU A 446 5.19 -4.15 8.59
C GLU A 446 4.22 -3.13 7.97
N LEU A 447 3.00 -3.09 8.45
CA LEU A 447 1.91 -2.34 7.84
C LEU A 447 1.59 -1.01 8.54
N ASP A 448 2.13 -0.75 9.73
CA ASP A 448 1.74 0.41 10.56
C ASP A 448 2.89 1.19 11.21
N ASN A 449 4.13 0.78 10.98
CA ASN A 449 5.28 1.44 11.63
C ASN A 449 6.00 2.48 10.76
N THR A 450 5.68 2.58 9.49
CA THR A 450 6.45 3.37 8.53
C THR A 450 5.58 4.43 7.86
N VAL A 451 6.14 5.62 7.75
CA VAL A 451 5.62 6.69 6.91
C VAL A 451 6.63 7.04 5.82
N ALA A 452 6.16 7.21 4.60
CA ALA A 452 6.97 7.71 3.48
C ALA A 452 6.63 9.16 3.22
N ALA A 453 7.64 9.98 3.01
CA ALA A 453 7.52 11.43 2.92
C ALA A 453 7.64 11.94 1.48
N THR A 454 6.83 12.95 1.16
CA THR A 454 7.02 13.79 -0.02
C THR A 454 7.27 15.23 0.40
N TYR A 455 8.03 15.95 -0.41
CA TYR A 455 8.25 17.39 -0.34
C TYR A 455 7.84 17.96 -1.70
N ASP A 456 6.80 18.79 -1.74
CA ASP A 456 6.17 19.29 -2.98
C ASP A 456 5.90 18.16 -3.99
N ASN A 457 5.23 17.13 -3.53
CA ASN A 457 4.94 15.89 -4.28
C ASN A 457 6.16 15.08 -4.75
N ALA A 458 7.38 15.46 -4.40
CA ALA A 458 8.56 14.64 -4.66
C ALA A 458 8.81 13.68 -3.48
N ALA A 459 8.81 12.38 -3.70
CA ALA A 459 9.17 11.41 -2.67
C ALA A 459 10.63 11.61 -2.25
N ILE A 460 10.86 11.78 -0.95
CA ILE A 460 12.18 12.13 -0.39
C ILE A 460 12.75 11.07 0.55
N GLY A 461 11.95 10.12 0.98
CA GLY A 461 12.38 9.08 1.89
C GLY A 461 11.28 8.58 2.81
N TYR A 462 11.68 7.90 3.87
CA TYR A 462 10.76 7.29 4.84
C TYR A 462 11.32 7.36 6.27
N ALA A 463 10.44 7.19 7.25
CA ALA A 463 10.79 7.06 8.66
C ALA A 463 9.98 5.93 9.32
N CYS A 464 10.59 5.28 10.31
CA CYS A 464 10.02 4.15 11.04
C CYS A 464 10.07 4.38 12.55
N ALA A 465 9.17 3.75 13.29
CA ALA A 465 9.01 3.89 14.73
C ALA A 465 9.50 2.67 15.56
N PHE A 466 10.31 1.78 14.99
CA PHE A 466 10.65 0.49 15.60
C PHE A 466 11.27 0.57 16.99
N ASN A 467 12.23 1.46 17.20
CA ASN A 467 13.05 1.49 18.41
C ASN A 467 12.80 2.73 19.25
N THR A 468 11.74 3.47 18.95
CA THR A 468 11.45 4.77 19.55
C THR A 468 10.11 4.78 20.28
N ASN A 469 9.61 3.62 20.66
CA ASN A 469 8.32 3.46 21.36
C ASN A 469 7.14 4.11 20.62
N GLY A 470 7.13 4.01 19.29
CA GLY A 470 6.08 4.60 18.44
C GLY A 470 6.32 6.06 18.05
N ASP A 471 7.44 6.66 18.47
CA ASP A 471 7.79 8.02 18.10
C ASP A 471 8.47 8.07 16.74
N VAL A 472 7.97 8.93 15.86
CA VAL A 472 8.59 9.24 14.56
C VAL A 472 9.01 10.70 14.55
N THR A 473 10.31 10.93 14.36
CA THR A 473 10.88 12.27 14.19
C THR A 473 11.48 12.39 12.79
N VAL A 474 10.88 13.23 11.95
CA VAL A 474 11.38 13.50 10.59
C VAL A 474 12.09 14.85 10.62
N ASN A 475 13.40 14.82 10.39
CA ASN A 475 14.24 16.03 10.30
C ASN A 475 14.48 16.34 8.82
N LEU A 476 14.11 17.53 8.40
CA LEU A 476 14.25 18.02 7.04
C LEU A 476 14.95 19.38 7.04
N VAL A 477 15.44 19.79 5.88
CA VAL A 477 16.00 21.12 5.63
C VAL A 477 15.09 21.82 4.64
N ALA A 478 14.77 23.08 4.92
CA ALA A 478 13.94 23.89 4.02
C ALA A 478 14.69 24.17 2.71
N THR A 479 14.07 23.81 1.60
CA THR A 479 14.62 24.00 0.25
C THR A 479 13.55 24.49 -0.70
N GLY A 480 13.95 25.28 -1.66
CA GLY A 480 13.04 25.82 -2.68
C GLY A 480 13.00 27.36 -2.66
N HIS A 481 12.00 27.92 -3.30
CA HIS A 481 11.74 29.37 -3.37
C HIS A 481 11.01 29.84 -2.10
N PRO A 482 11.02 31.13 -1.78
CA PRO A 482 10.14 31.67 -0.74
C PRO A 482 8.67 31.41 -1.07
N GLY A 483 7.89 31.02 -0.04
CA GLY A 483 6.46 30.67 -0.18
C GLY A 483 6.09 29.40 0.54
N THR A 484 4.92 28.86 0.20
CA THR A 484 4.35 27.65 0.81
C THR A 484 4.94 26.39 0.19
N HIS A 485 5.50 25.53 1.04
CA HIS A 485 5.96 24.19 0.68
C HIS A 485 5.17 23.12 1.42
N LEU A 486 4.80 22.06 0.69
CA LEU A 486 3.92 21.01 1.18
C LEU A 486 4.72 19.76 1.51
N ILE A 487 4.48 19.23 2.72
CA ILE A 487 5.06 17.97 3.17
C ILE A 487 3.92 17.00 3.44
N ASP A 488 3.85 15.91 2.70
CA ASP A 488 2.88 14.85 2.93
C ASP A 488 3.59 13.59 3.41
N LEU A 489 3.05 12.98 4.47
CA LEU A 489 3.52 11.70 4.97
C LEU A 489 2.41 10.68 4.73
N TYR A 490 2.74 9.63 4.00
CA TYR A 490 1.82 8.57 3.62
C TYR A 490 2.14 7.28 4.36
N PRO A 491 1.16 6.45 4.69
CA PRO A 491 1.42 5.08 5.08
C PRO A 491 2.29 4.36 4.05
N ALA A 492 3.22 3.55 4.53
CA ALA A 492 4.12 2.76 3.71
C ALA A 492 4.32 1.39 4.34
N ILE A 493 4.71 0.41 3.52
CA ILE A 493 4.97 -0.95 3.98
C ILE A 493 6.48 -1.06 4.25
N TYR A 494 6.85 -1.43 5.46
CA TYR A 494 8.24 -1.79 5.75
C TYR A 494 8.45 -3.27 5.52
N LYS A 495 9.21 -3.61 4.49
CA LYS A 495 9.67 -4.96 4.24
C LYS A 495 11.12 -5.08 4.69
N GLY A 496 11.33 -5.61 5.89
CA GLY A 496 12.66 -5.81 6.47
C GLY A 496 13.45 -6.92 5.78
N ARG A 497 14.28 -7.61 6.51
CA ARG A 497 15.28 -8.62 6.12
C ARG A 497 14.85 -9.71 5.15
N ASP A 498 13.61 -9.84 4.78
CA ASP A 498 13.16 -10.98 4.03
C ASP A 498 13.65 -10.96 2.57
N LYS A 499 13.79 -12.13 2.08
CA LYS A 499 14.31 -12.60 0.80
C LYS A 499 13.70 -11.97 -0.46
N VAL A 500 12.84 -10.98 -0.29
CA VAL A 500 12.18 -10.29 -1.40
C VAL A 500 12.94 -9.00 -1.66
N PRO A 501 13.48 -8.81 -2.87
CA PRO A 501 14.34 -7.66 -3.19
C PRO A 501 13.57 -6.34 -3.36
N TRP A 502 12.34 -6.25 -2.87
CA TRP A 502 11.44 -5.12 -3.10
C TRP A 502 11.51 -4.10 -1.98
N ASN A 503 11.69 -2.86 -2.33
CA ASN A 503 11.58 -1.75 -1.41
C ASN A 503 10.15 -1.19 -1.47
N TYR A 504 9.36 -1.43 -0.43
CA TYR A 504 8.00 -0.94 -0.30
C TYR A 504 7.89 0.38 0.47
N GLN A 505 9.01 0.96 0.89
CA GLN A 505 9.06 2.19 1.68
C GLN A 505 8.81 3.43 0.80
N THR A 506 7.80 3.39 -0.02
CA THR A 506 7.37 4.47 -0.92
C THR A 506 6.01 4.99 -0.52
N PRO A 507 5.65 6.23 -0.83
CA PRO A 507 4.31 6.74 -0.61
C PRO A 507 3.27 5.86 -1.30
N PHE A 508 2.33 5.32 -0.51
CA PHE A 508 1.22 4.52 -1.02
C PHE A 508 0.00 5.43 -1.18
N LEU A 509 -0.20 5.99 -2.38
CA LEU A 509 -1.14 7.08 -2.59
C LEU A 509 -2.60 6.63 -2.43
N THR A 510 -2.90 5.37 -2.71
CA THR A 510 -4.25 4.77 -2.57
C THR A 510 -4.56 4.23 -1.18
N TYR A 511 -3.73 4.53 -0.16
CA TYR A 511 -3.83 4.00 1.20
C TYR A 511 -5.23 4.08 1.82
N ALA A 512 -6.02 5.09 1.44
CA ALA A 512 -7.35 5.29 2.00
C ALA A 512 -8.39 4.27 1.51
N HIS A 513 -8.16 3.67 0.34
CA HIS A 513 -9.11 2.76 -0.31
C HIS A 513 -8.53 1.40 -0.63
N ASP A 514 -7.23 1.31 -0.85
CA ASP A 514 -6.56 0.07 -1.24
C ASP A 514 -5.17 -0.02 -0.58
N PHE A 515 -5.13 -0.59 0.62
CA PHE A 515 -3.91 -0.77 1.39
C PHE A 515 -4.01 -2.09 2.19
N PRO A 516 -2.93 -2.88 2.29
CA PRO A 516 -3.00 -4.20 2.94
C PRO A 516 -3.51 -4.18 4.38
N ALA A 517 -3.20 -3.12 5.13
CA ALA A 517 -3.59 -3.00 6.53
C ALA A 517 -5.11 -2.81 6.74
N LEU A 518 -5.85 -2.35 5.72
CA LEU A 518 -7.28 -2.08 5.84
C LEU A 518 -8.09 -3.35 6.15
N ALA A 519 -7.67 -4.49 5.61
CA ALA A 519 -8.32 -5.78 5.87
C ALA A 519 -8.21 -6.23 7.34
N HIS A 520 -7.26 -5.66 8.08
CA HIS A 520 -7.02 -5.95 9.50
C HIS A 520 -7.52 -4.83 10.43
N GLY A 521 -8.29 -3.89 9.91
CA GLY A 521 -8.86 -2.80 10.70
C GLY A 521 -7.90 -1.68 11.06
N TYR A 522 -6.72 -1.64 10.47
CA TYR A 522 -5.80 -0.52 10.65
C TYR A 522 -6.34 0.74 9.98
N LYS A 523 -6.26 1.86 10.70
CA LYS A 523 -6.69 3.18 10.23
C LYS A 523 -5.50 4.11 10.26
N LEU A 524 -4.68 4.07 9.21
CA LEU A 524 -3.46 4.86 9.12
C LEU A 524 -3.74 6.15 8.34
N PRO A 525 -3.55 7.33 8.94
CA PRO A 525 -3.77 8.58 8.24
C PRO A 525 -2.58 8.94 7.34
N ALA A 526 -2.84 9.73 6.29
CA ALA A 526 -1.80 10.56 5.71
C ALA A 526 -1.80 11.93 6.40
N TYR A 527 -0.61 12.45 6.68
CA TYR A 527 -0.42 13.77 7.26
C TYR A 527 -0.19 14.78 6.13
N ARG A 528 -1.06 15.79 6.05
CA ARG A 528 -0.97 16.87 5.08
C ARG A 528 -0.45 18.10 5.81
N LEU A 529 0.80 18.46 5.61
CA LEU A 529 1.52 19.48 6.37
C LEU A 529 2.07 20.56 5.43
N ALA A 530 2.40 21.73 5.98
CA ALA A 530 3.07 22.78 5.24
C ALA A 530 4.05 23.55 6.12
N ILE A 531 5.06 24.11 5.46
CA ILE A 531 5.94 25.14 5.99
C ILE A 531 5.91 26.35 5.07
N GLU A 532 6.26 27.50 5.61
CA GLU A 532 6.50 28.73 4.85
C GLU A 532 8.00 29.00 4.81
N ILE A 533 8.58 29.02 3.62
CA ILE A 533 9.97 29.44 3.42
C ILE A 533 9.99 30.96 3.31
N VAL A 534 10.82 31.60 4.14
CA VAL A 534 11.03 33.05 4.16
C VAL A 534 12.45 33.36 3.68
N GLU A 535 12.65 34.62 3.22
CA GLU A 535 13.94 35.14 2.78
C GLU A 535 14.99 35.20 3.90
#